data_4a5ba78d56c53ae9f30e200fb2fa272b
#
_entry.id   4a5ba78d56c53ae9f30e200fb2fa272b
#
_cell.length_a   1.000
_cell.length_b   1.000
_cell.length_c   1.000
_cell.angle_alpha   90.00
_cell.angle_beta   90.00
_cell.angle_gamma   90.00
#
_symmetry.space_group_name_H-M   'P 1'
#
loop_
_entity.id
_entity.type
_entity.pdbx_description
1 polymer ?
#
loop_
_entity_poly.entity_id
_entity_poly.type
_entity_poly.pdbx_seq_one_letter_code
_entity_poly.pdbx_strand_id
1 'polypeptide(L)'
;MSPDEIESKVKEIICNQLEVSLEQLRPEASFIDDLKADSLAVVELVLAFEQEFKITIPEEDTEQIKTVKDATNYIKTHAKP
;
A
#
# COMPACT_ATOMS: atom_id res chain seq x y z
N MET A 1 -2.38 10.51 12.61
CA MET A 1 -3.47 10.27 11.66
C MET A 1 -4.48 9.28 12.22
N SER A 2 -5.74 9.49 11.93
CA SER A 2 -6.77 8.51 12.29
C SER A 2 -6.67 7.30 11.36
N PRO A 3 -7.24 6.15 11.75
CA PRO A 3 -7.25 4.98 10.87
C PRO A 3 -7.91 5.26 9.52
N ASP A 4 -8.95 6.08 9.49
CA ASP A 4 -9.62 6.43 8.24
C ASP A 4 -8.73 7.27 7.33
N GLU A 5 -7.97 8.18 7.90
CA GLU A 5 -7.03 8.99 7.13
C GLU A 5 -5.91 8.14 6.55
N ILE A 6 -5.43 7.17 7.33
CA ILE A 6 -4.39 6.25 6.87
C ILE A 6 -4.91 5.43 5.70
N GLU A 7 -6.12 4.90 5.82
CA GLU A 7 -6.72 4.11 4.75
C GLU A 7 -6.88 4.93 3.47
N SER A 8 -7.37 6.16 3.59
CA SER A 8 -7.54 7.05 2.44
C SER A 8 -6.20 7.36 1.78
N LYS A 9 -5.17 7.62 2.57
CA LYS A 9 -3.84 7.91 2.05
C LYS A 9 -3.24 6.69 1.35
N VAL A 10 -3.40 5.50 1.93
CA VAL A 10 -2.90 4.27 1.32
C VAL A 10 -3.53 4.08 -0.06
N LYS A 11 -4.83 4.24 -0.16
CA LYS A 11 -5.53 4.08 -1.43
C LYS A 11 -5.10 5.13 -2.45
N GLU A 12 -4.94 6.37 -2.01
CA GLU A 12 -4.49 7.45 -2.89
C GLU A 12 -3.11 7.14 -3.47
N ILE A 13 -2.20 6.68 -2.62
CA ILE A 13 -0.84 6.33 -3.05
C ILE A 13 -0.89 5.19 -4.07
N ILE A 14 -1.68 4.16 -3.80
CA ILE A 14 -1.81 3.02 -4.71
C ILE A 14 -2.35 3.48 -6.06
N CYS A 15 -3.40 4.30 -6.07
CA CYS A 15 -3.96 4.81 -7.31
C CYS A 15 -2.93 5.58 -8.12
N ASN A 16 -2.13 6.41 -7.46
CA ASN A 16 -1.13 7.22 -8.14
C ASN A 16 0.04 6.39 -8.67
N GLN A 17 0.49 5.42 -7.89
CA GLN A 17 1.65 4.61 -8.28
C GLN A 17 1.31 3.58 -9.35
N LEU A 18 0.15 2.98 -9.26
CA LEU A 18 -0.25 1.90 -10.18
C LEU A 18 -1.19 2.35 -11.28
N GLU A 19 -1.60 3.62 -11.25
CA GLU A 19 -2.52 4.20 -12.24
C GLU A 19 -3.82 3.40 -12.33
N VAL A 20 -4.40 3.08 -11.16
CA VAL A 20 -5.66 2.35 -11.07
C VAL A 20 -6.72 3.24 -10.41
N SER A 21 -7.98 2.88 -10.58
CA SER A 21 -9.08 3.62 -9.95
C SER A 21 -9.36 3.10 -8.54
N LEU A 22 -10.02 3.91 -7.74
CA LEU A 22 -10.43 3.50 -6.39
C LEU A 22 -11.32 2.28 -6.41
N GLU A 23 -12.13 2.13 -7.44
CA GLU A 23 -13.04 0.99 -7.56
C GLU A 23 -12.31 -0.34 -7.66
N GLN A 24 -11.07 -0.32 -8.13
CA GLN A 24 -10.26 -1.53 -8.24
C GLN A 24 -9.59 -1.92 -6.92
N LEU A 25 -9.61 -1.04 -5.93
CA LEU A 25 -8.90 -1.25 -4.67
C LEU A 25 -9.79 -1.93 -3.63
N ARG A 26 -10.27 -3.12 -3.94
CA ARG A 26 -10.98 -3.93 -2.96
C ARG A 26 -9.97 -4.49 -1.96
N PRO A 27 -10.39 -4.76 -0.71
CA PRO A 27 -9.47 -5.26 0.31
C PRO A 27 -8.67 -6.48 -0.12
N GLU A 28 -9.31 -7.40 -0.82
CA GLU A 28 -8.68 -8.65 -1.26
C GLU A 28 -7.93 -8.53 -2.59
N ALA A 29 -7.92 -7.35 -3.22
CA ALA A 29 -7.24 -7.17 -4.50
C ALA A 29 -5.74 -7.38 -4.33
N SER A 30 -5.17 -8.26 -5.15
CA SER A 30 -3.74 -8.51 -5.17
C SER A 30 -3.05 -7.48 -6.05
N PHE A 31 -1.93 -6.93 -5.59
CA PHE A 31 -1.20 -5.96 -6.39
C PHE A 31 -0.71 -6.56 -7.71
N ILE A 32 -0.24 -7.78 -7.67
CA ILE A 32 0.31 -8.43 -8.85
C ILE A 32 -0.79 -9.03 -9.72
N ASP A 33 -1.69 -9.79 -9.13
CA ASP A 33 -2.69 -10.52 -9.89
C ASP A 33 -3.85 -9.65 -10.36
N ASP A 34 -4.35 -8.79 -9.48
CA ASP A 34 -5.55 -7.99 -9.79
C ASP A 34 -5.21 -6.61 -10.33
N LEU A 35 -4.18 -5.97 -9.79
CA LEU A 35 -3.80 -4.62 -10.19
C LEU A 35 -2.66 -4.61 -11.20
N LYS A 36 -2.16 -5.78 -11.56
CA LYS A 36 -1.14 -5.94 -12.62
C LYS A 36 0.18 -5.24 -12.32
N ALA A 37 0.52 -5.08 -11.07
CA ALA A 37 1.80 -4.51 -10.69
C ALA A 37 2.90 -5.55 -10.85
N ASP A 38 4.04 -5.14 -11.41
CA ASP A 38 5.21 -6.01 -11.43
C ASP A 38 6.04 -5.79 -10.14
N SER A 39 7.13 -6.51 -10.01
CA SER A 39 7.97 -6.41 -8.81
C SER A 39 8.51 -5.00 -8.60
N LEU A 40 8.89 -4.32 -9.67
CA LEU A 40 9.40 -2.96 -9.56
C LEU A 40 8.31 -2.01 -9.10
N ALA A 41 7.10 -2.14 -9.63
CA ALA A 41 5.98 -1.30 -9.22
C ALA A 41 5.66 -1.50 -7.75
N VAL A 42 5.73 -2.73 -7.24
CA VAL A 42 5.51 -3.00 -5.82
C VAL A 42 6.61 -2.34 -4.97
N VAL A 43 7.86 -2.41 -5.40
CA VAL A 43 8.96 -1.76 -4.68
C VAL A 43 8.74 -0.25 -4.64
N GLU A 44 8.36 0.35 -5.75
CA GLU A 44 8.09 1.79 -5.80
C GLU A 44 6.93 2.18 -4.91
N LEU A 45 5.90 1.32 -4.84
CA LEU A 45 4.75 1.54 -3.98
C LEU A 45 5.17 1.54 -2.51
N VAL A 46 5.99 0.57 -2.12
CA VAL A 46 6.49 0.48 -0.75
C VAL A 46 7.31 1.71 -0.39
N LEU A 47 8.18 2.17 -1.31
CA LEU A 47 8.96 3.37 -1.08
C LEU A 47 8.07 4.60 -0.88
N ALA A 48 6.99 4.69 -1.65
CA ALA A 48 6.05 5.79 -1.51
C ALA A 48 5.38 5.78 -0.14
N PHE A 49 5.01 4.58 0.36
CA PHE A 49 4.45 4.46 1.71
C PHE A 49 5.47 4.89 2.77
N GLU A 50 6.72 4.48 2.62
CA GLU A 50 7.76 4.87 3.58
C GLU A 50 7.92 6.38 3.66
N GLN A 51 7.90 7.05 2.52
CA GLN A 51 8.04 8.50 2.47
C GLN A 51 6.82 9.22 3.02
N GLU A 52 5.63 8.75 2.67
CA GLU A 52 4.39 9.42 3.08
C GLU A 52 4.14 9.28 4.58
N PHE A 53 4.38 8.09 5.12
CA PHE A 53 4.10 7.80 6.52
C PHE A 53 5.33 7.87 7.41
N LYS A 54 6.50 8.12 6.84
CA LYS A 54 7.78 8.25 7.56
C LYS A 54 8.07 7.01 8.41
N ILE A 55 7.92 5.85 7.79
CA ILE A 55 8.20 4.57 8.40
C ILE A 55 9.21 3.81 7.55
N THR A 56 9.79 2.76 8.12
CA THR A 56 10.68 1.87 7.40
C THR A 56 9.99 0.52 7.26
N ILE A 57 9.91 0.02 6.04
CA ILE A 57 9.32 -1.29 5.75
C ILE A 57 10.45 -2.23 5.35
N PRO A 58 10.85 -3.17 6.24
CA PRO A 58 11.89 -4.14 5.88
C PRO A 58 11.49 -4.98 4.68
N GLU A 59 12.49 -5.46 3.95
CA GLU A 59 12.24 -6.26 2.76
C GLU A 59 11.40 -7.51 3.08
N GLU A 60 11.67 -8.16 4.21
CA GLU A 60 10.90 -9.34 4.61
C GLU A 60 9.43 -9.01 4.85
N ASP A 61 9.13 -7.81 5.35
CA ASP A 61 7.76 -7.37 5.54
C ASP A 61 7.10 -7.03 4.21
N THR A 62 7.89 -6.47 3.28
CA THR A 62 7.40 -6.15 1.94
C THR A 62 6.85 -7.40 1.25
N GLU A 63 7.49 -8.53 1.44
CA GLU A 63 7.05 -9.79 0.84
C GLU A 63 5.68 -10.25 1.35
N GLN A 64 5.26 -9.77 2.51
CA GLN A 64 3.97 -10.11 3.09
C GLN A 64 2.85 -9.16 2.66
N ILE A 65 3.21 -8.05 2.05
CA ILE A 65 2.24 -7.05 1.59
C ILE A 65 1.83 -7.42 0.16
N LYS A 66 0.79 -8.22 0.04
CA LYS A 66 0.34 -8.76 -1.25
C LYS A 66 -0.98 -8.17 -1.74
N THR A 67 -1.82 -7.73 -0.81
CA THR A 67 -3.14 -7.20 -1.14
C THR A 67 -3.29 -5.78 -0.58
N VAL A 68 -4.33 -5.09 -1.05
CA VAL A 68 -4.66 -3.76 -0.54
C VAL A 68 -4.90 -3.82 0.98
N LYS A 69 -5.59 -4.85 1.45
CA LYS A 69 -5.85 -5.04 2.88
C LYS A 69 -4.55 -5.21 3.65
N ASP A 70 -3.63 -6.01 3.12
CA ASP A 70 -2.34 -6.23 3.77
C ASP A 70 -1.58 -4.91 3.94
N ALA A 71 -1.54 -4.10 2.89
CA ALA A 71 -0.86 -2.82 2.92
C ALA A 71 -1.51 -1.87 3.93
N THR A 72 -2.84 -1.78 3.88
CA THR A 72 -3.57 -0.90 4.80
C THR A 72 -3.34 -1.29 6.25
N ASN A 73 -3.45 -2.58 6.55
CA ASN A 73 -3.24 -3.07 7.92
C ASN A 73 -1.82 -2.85 8.39
N TYR A 74 -0.85 -3.09 7.52
CA TYR A 74 0.55 -2.87 7.87
C TYR A 74 0.79 -1.40 8.25
N ILE A 75 0.31 -0.49 7.43
CA ILE A 75 0.50 0.94 7.68
C ILE A 75 -0.23 1.36 8.96
N LYS A 76 -1.46 0.89 9.17
CA LYS A 76 -2.21 1.22 10.39
C LYS A 76 -1.47 0.78 11.64
N THR A 77 -0.78 -0.36 11.56
CA THR A 77 -0.04 -0.91 12.70
C THR A 77 1.25 -0.13 12.96
N HIS A 78 1.93 0.30 11.92
CA HIS A 78 3.27 0.88 12.03
C HIS A 78 3.32 2.40 11.95
N ALA A 79 2.36 3.04 11.30
CA ALA A 79 2.34 4.50 11.23
C ALA A 79 1.96 5.08 12.58
N LYS A 80 2.63 6.16 12.97
CA LYS A 80 2.31 6.82 14.22
C LYS A 80 1.17 7.79 14.02
N PRO A 81 0.27 7.90 15.02
CA PRO A 81 -0.83 8.85 14.93
C PRO A 81 -0.34 10.29 14.93
#